data_96637f3a3815c2d47d28935dddfa041e
#
_entry.id   96637f3a3815c2d47d28935dddfa041e
#
_cell.length_a   1.000
_cell.length_b   1.000
_cell.length_c   1.000
_cell.angle_alpha   90.00
_cell.angle_beta   90.00
_cell.angle_gamma   90.00
#
_symmetry.space_group_name_H-M   'P 1'
#
loop_
_entity.id
_entity.type
_entity.pdbx_description
1 polymer ?
#
loop_
_entity_poly.entity_id
_entity_poly.type
_entity_poly.pdbx_seq_one_letter_code
_entity_poly.pdbx_strand_id
1 'polypeptide(L)'
;MKIVHCVFSFGIGGAETMLIDILNEQSKTETVSLVIVNHVYLDFLLEQINPAVRIFKLRRQKGSYSPFPVLKLNWLLYQLNPDVIHVHSSALLRIIALRAGRGLFLTVHDLHIPLEHAGRGTQLIAISEAVKADIQQRTGRMAMTIPNGIPMDKIEKRTRRASFVGKNMRIVQVSRLDVEKKGQDILIKAVALLKERGIENIEVDFIGEGRSEPRLRQLVQEYCVGNQINFLGLCDRQYIYSHLKEYDLMCHPARYEGFGLTVAEGIAAMLP
;
A
#
# COMPACT_ATOMS: atom_id res chain seq x y z
N MET A 1 -2.07 -26.49 2.56
CA MET A 1 -3.41 -26.00 2.14
C MET A 1 -3.36 -25.44 0.72
N LYS A 2 -4.52 -25.27 0.08
CA LYS A 2 -4.65 -24.56 -1.19
C LYS A 2 -5.24 -23.18 -0.92
N ILE A 3 -4.44 -22.12 -1.15
CA ILE A 3 -4.84 -20.74 -0.89
C ILE A 3 -4.97 -20.01 -2.22
N VAL A 4 -6.08 -19.33 -2.44
CA VAL A 4 -6.29 -18.49 -3.62
C VAL A 4 -6.50 -17.06 -3.17
N HIS A 5 -5.54 -16.19 -3.52
CA HIS A 5 -5.67 -14.75 -3.36
C HIS A 5 -6.37 -14.13 -4.56
N CYS A 6 -7.34 -13.25 -4.33
CA CYS A 6 -8.06 -12.55 -5.38
C CYS A 6 -7.91 -11.04 -5.23
N VAL A 7 -7.54 -10.39 -6.34
CA VAL A 7 -7.44 -8.93 -6.45
C VAL A 7 -8.15 -8.45 -7.72
N PHE A 8 -8.64 -7.20 -7.73
CA PHE A 8 -9.15 -6.63 -8.96
C PHE A 8 -8.03 -6.24 -9.91
N SER A 9 -7.04 -5.56 -9.42
CA SER A 9 -5.90 -5.02 -10.18
C SER A 9 -4.62 -5.25 -9.40
N PHE A 10 -3.47 -5.19 -10.07
CA PHE A 10 -2.18 -5.38 -9.44
C PHE A 10 -1.21 -4.28 -9.91
N GLY A 11 -1.34 -3.12 -9.30
CA GLY A 11 -0.57 -1.92 -9.61
C GLY A 11 0.46 -1.59 -8.55
N ILE A 12 0.94 -0.34 -8.53
CA ILE A 12 1.87 0.14 -7.53
C ILE A 12 1.09 0.65 -6.32
N GLY A 13 1.34 0.02 -5.18
CA GLY A 13 0.76 0.39 -3.90
C GLY A 13 1.27 -0.49 -2.77
N GLY A 14 1.14 0.01 -1.53
CA GLY A 14 1.58 -0.73 -0.35
C GLY A 14 0.86 -2.07 -0.17
N ALA A 15 -0.41 -2.16 -0.54
CA ALA A 15 -1.17 -3.41 -0.45
C ALA A 15 -0.66 -4.47 -1.42
N GLU A 16 -0.35 -4.08 -2.65
CA GLU A 16 0.18 -4.99 -3.68
C GLU A 16 1.60 -5.44 -3.34
N THR A 17 2.44 -4.52 -2.89
CA THR A 17 3.81 -4.83 -2.49
C THR A 17 3.84 -5.81 -1.30
N MET A 18 3.00 -5.57 -0.30
CA MET A 18 2.83 -6.48 0.83
C MET A 18 2.27 -7.84 0.37
N LEU A 19 1.33 -7.85 -0.58
CA LEU A 19 0.78 -9.10 -1.11
C LEU A 19 1.84 -9.94 -1.80
N ILE A 20 2.82 -9.35 -2.51
CA ILE A 20 3.98 -10.07 -3.06
C ILE A 20 4.73 -10.81 -1.94
N ASP A 21 5.02 -10.13 -0.84
CA ASP A 21 5.73 -10.74 0.29
C ASP A 21 4.92 -11.89 0.91
N ILE A 22 3.61 -11.72 1.09
CA ILE A 22 2.70 -12.76 1.59
C ILE A 22 2.68 -13.98 0.66
N LEU A 23 2.52 -13.75 -0.66
CA LEU A 23 2.50 -14.84 -1.65
C LEU A 23 3.82 -15.61 -1.64
N ASN A 24 4.94 -14.90 -1.59
CA ASN A 24 6.27 -15.50 -1.58
C ASN A 24 6.51 -16.31 -0.31
N GLU A 25 6.09 -15.80 0.84
CA GLU A 25 6.26 -16.52 2.11
C GLU A 25 5.35 -17.74 2.18
N GLN A 26 4.08 -17.60 1.86
CA GLN A 26 3.13 -18.70 1.88
C GLN A 26 3.48 -19.81 0.88
N SER A 27 4.05 -19.45 -0.27
CA SER A 27 4.44 -20.45 -1.29
C SER A 27 5.55 -21.39 -0.86
N LYS A 28 6.23 -21.12 0.25
CA LYS A 28 7.26 -22.02 0.81
C LYS A 28 6.66 -23.29 1.41
N THR A 29 5.43 -23.22 1.88
CA THR A 29 4.77 -24.33 2.59
C THR A 29 3.40 -24.71 2.02
N GLU A 30 2.78 -23.83 1.25
CA GLU A 30 1.41 -23.98 0.79
C GLU A 30 1.30 -23.93 -0.75
N THR A 31 0.20 -24.45 -1.29
CA THR A 31 -0.12 -24.29 -2.72
C THR A 31 -0.85 -22.96 -2.90
N VAL A 32 -0.16 -21.97 -3.43
CA VAL A 32 -0.68 -20.59 -3.55
C VAL A 32 -1.01 -20.25 -4.99
N SER A 33 -2.12 -19.53 -5.18
CA SER A 33 -2.51 -18.96 -6.47
C SER A 33 -2.95 -17.52 -6.31
N LEU A 34 -2.62 -16.68 -7.29
CA LEU A 34 -3.09 -15.29 -7.41
C LEU A 34 -4.03 -15.17 -8.60
N VAL A 35 -5.23 -14.64 -8.37
CA VAL A 35 -6.21 -14.33 -9.43
C VAL A 35 -6.36 -12.83 -9.55
N ILE A 36 -5.99 -12.29 -10.71
CA ILE A 36 -6.15 -10.87 -11.07
C ILE A 36 -7.34 -10.77 -12.00
N VAL A 37 -8.39 -10.08 -11.55
CA VAL A 37 -9.67 -10.04 -12.28
C VAL A 37 -9.63 -9.06 -13.45
N ASN A 38 -9.15 -7.83 -13.24
CA ASN A 38 -9.09 -6.80 -14.29
C ASN A 38 -7.82 -6.93 -15.15
N HIS A 39 -7.81 -6.22 -16.26
CA HIS A 39 -6.65 -6.14 -17.17
C HIS A 39 -5.54 -5.19 -16.70
N VAL A 40 -5.74 -4.51 -15.56
CA VAL A 40 -4.80 -3.52 -14.99
C VAL A 40 -3.84 -4.24 -14.06
N TYR A 41 -2.62 -4.48 -14.52
CA TYR A 41 -1.51 -5.03 -13.74
C TYR A 41 -0.18 -4.63 -14.37
N LEU A 42 0.88 -4.68 -13.59
CA LEU A 42 2.24 -4.34 -14.02
C LEU A 42 3.10 -5.60 -13.97
N ASP A 43 3.64 -6.00 -15.13
CA ASP A 43 4.37 -7.25 -15.25
C ASP A 43 5.64 -7.27 -14.38
N PHE A 44 6.35 -6.17 -14.24
CA PHE A 44 7.55 -6.09 -13.39
C PHE A 44 7.25 -6.36 -11.89
N LEU A 45 6.02 -6.14 -11.41
CA LEU A 45 5.60 -6.52 -10.06
C LEU A 45 5.31 -8.02 -9.97
N LEU A 46 4.73 -8.59 -11.04
CA LEU A 46 4.44 -10.02 -11.09
C LEU A 46 5.72 -10.85 -11.18
N GLU A 47 6.78 -10.33 -11.78
CA GLU A 47 8.11 -10.96 -11.85
C GLU A 47 8.78 -11.09 -10.48
N GLN A 48 8.36 -10.29 -9.48
CA GLN A 48 8.83 -10.39 -8.09
C GLN A 48 8.15 -11.52 -7.29
N ILE A 49 7.10 -12.12 -7.85
CA ILE A 49 6.38 -13.23 -7.21
C ILE A 49 7.11 -14.54 -7.49
N ASN A 50 7.27 -15.35 -6.43
CA ASN A 50 7.89 -16.67 -6.54
C ASN A 50 7.24 -17.50 -7.66
N PRO A 51 8.01 -18.12 -8.57
CA PRO A 51 7.47 -18.95 -9.66
C PRO A 51 6.60 -20.13 -9.22
N ALA A 52 6.68 -20.55 -7.95
CA ALA A 52 5.79 -21.56 -7.38
C ALA A 52 4.33 -21.08 -7.25
N VAL A 53 4.09 -19.76 -7.21
CA VAL A 53 2.75 -19.16 -7.17
C VAL A 53 2.13 -19.16 -8.58
N ARG A 54 0.97 -19.78 -8.72
CA ARG A 54 0.25 -19.79 -10.00
C ARG A 54 -0.53 -18.49 -10.19
N ILE A 55 -0.27 -17.74 -11.27
CA ILE A 55 -0.91 -16.46 -11.55
C ILE A 55 -1.94 -16.63 -12.66
N PHE A 56 -3.18 -16.22 -12.40
CA PHE A 56 -4.30 -16.25 -13.35
C PHE A 56 -4.78 -14.82 -13.65
N LYS A 57 -4.70 -14.41 -14.91
CA LYS A 57 -5.11 -13.09 -15.41
C LYS A 57 -6.44 -13.23 -16.15
N LEU A 58 -7.55 -12.74 -15.59
CA LEU A 58 -8.90 -12.85 -16.21
C LEU A 58 -9.16 -11.74 -17.24
N ARG A 59 -8.37 -10.66 -17.22
CA ARG A 59 -8.38 -9.55 -18.19
C ARG A 59 -9.75 -8.87 -18.37
N ARG A 60 -10.54 -8.75 -17.27
CA ARG A 60 -11.78 -8.00 -17.31
C ARG A 60 -11.51 -6.52 -17.56
N GLN A 61 -12.22 -5.93 -18.51
CA GLN A 61 -12.19 -4.47 -18.72
C GLN A 61 -12.79 -3.77 -17.48
N LYS A 62 -12.08 -2.76 -16.94
CA LYS A 62 -12.60 -1.97 -15.82
C LYS A 62 -13.90 -1.29 -16.27
N GLY A 63 -14.97 -1.40 -15.44
CA GLY A 63 -16.29 -0.88 -15.79
C GLY A 63 -17.13 -1.80 -16.69
N SER A 64 -16.62 -2.94 -17.16
CA SER A 64 -17.38 -3.87 -17.97
C SER A 64 -18.53 -4.53 -17.19
N TYR A 65 -19.71 -4.57 -17.79
CA TYR A 65 -20.89 -5.30 -17.30
C TYR A 65 -20.95 -6.75 -17.81
N SER A 66 -19.97 -7.20 -18.59
CA SER A 66 -19.94 -8.56 -19.11
C SER A 66 -19.93 -9.60 -17.99
N PRO A 67 -20.81 -10.60 -18.01
CA PRO A 67 -20.83 -11.67 -17.01
C PRO A 67 -19.70 -12.68 -17.19
N PHE A 68 -19.10 -12.77 -18.38
CA PHE A 68 -18.09 -13.80 -18.70
C PHE A 68 -16.89 -13.83 -17.76
N PRO A 69 -16.26 -12.70 -17.40
CA PRO A 69 -15.15 -12.72 -16.44
C PRO A 69 -15.55 -13.19 -15.04
N VAL A 70 -16.80 -12.92 -14.64
CA VAL A 70 -17.35 -13.37 -13.35
C VAL A 70 -17.59 -14.89 -13.39
N LEU A 71 -18.17 -15.40 -14.46
CA LEU A 71 -18.34 -16.84 -14.67
C LEU A 71 -17.00 -17.55 -14.71
N LYS A 72 -16.02 -16.98 -15.44
CA LYS A 72 -14.66 -17.52 -15.52
C LYS A 72 -13.97 -17.53 -14.14
N LEU A 73 -14.14 -16.47 -13.32
CA LEU A 73 -13.63 -16.42 -11.95
C LEU A 73 -14.18 -17.58 -11.12
N ASN A 74 -15.51 -17.74 -11.11
CA ASN A 74 -16.15 -18.78 -10.30
C ASN A 74 -15.86 -20.19 -10.79
N TRP A 75 -15.78 -20.40 -12.10
CA TRP A 75 -15.32 -21.66 -12.68
C TRP A 75 -13.88 -21.98 -12.30
N LEU A 76 -12.97 -20.99 -12.38
CA LEU A 76 -11.58 -21.14 -11.95
C LEU A 76 -11.46 -21.50 -10.47
N LEU A 77 -12.21 -20.80 -9.60
CA LEU A 77 -12.25 -21.11 -8.16
C LEU A 77 -12.80 -22.52 -7.91
N TYR A 78 -13.79 -22.97 -8.68
CA TYR A 78 -14.28 -24.33 -8.62
C TYR A 78 -13.20 -25.34 -9.00
N GLN A 79 -12.49 -25.13 -10.12
CA GLN A 79 -11.40 -26.00 -10.60
C GLN A 79 -10.22 -26.06 -9.63
N LEU A 80 -9.82 -24.92 -9.06
CA LEU A 80 -8.72 -24.84 -8.10
C LEU A 80 -9.06 -25.56 -6.78
N ASN A 81 -10.34 -25.64 -6.47
CA ASN A 81 -10.86 -26.25 -5.23
C ASN A 81 -10.07 -25.79 -3.99
N PRO A 82 -10.01 -24.46 -3.68
CA PRO A 82 -9.19 -23.94 -2.60
C PRO A 82 -9.78 -24.28 -1.23
N ASP A 83 -8.92 -24.44 -0.23
CA ASP A 83 -9.30 -24.49 1.18
C ASP A 83 -9.62 -23.08 1.69
N VAL A 84 -8.88 -22.08 1.16
CA VAL A 84 -9.01 -20.66 1.53
C VAL A 84 -9.12 -19.80 0.29
N ILE A 85 -10.13 -18.92 0.28
CA ILE A 85 -10.26 -17.80 -0.66
C ILE A 85 -9.99 -16.52 0.12
N HIS A 86 -8.91 -15.84 -0.21
CA HIS A 86 -8.49 -14.60 0.44
C HIS A 86 -8.65 -13.42 -0.52
N VAL A 87 -9.56 -12.53 -0.22
CA VAL A 87 -9.82 -11.34 -1.05
C VAL A 87 -9.20 -10.10 -0.43
N HIS A 88 -8.72 -9.20 -1.29
CA HIS A 88 -8.08 -7.94 -0.89
C HIS A 88 -8.91 -6.70 -1.29
N SER A 89 -10.16 -6.92 -1.67
CA SER A 89 -11.14 -5.86 -1.93
C SER A 89 -12.53 -6.37 -1.59
N SER A 90 -13.29 -5.62 -0.80
CA SER A 90 -14.65 -5.97 -0.41
C SER A 90 -15.58 -6.15 -1.61
N ALA A 91 -15.36 -5.37 -2.67
CA ALA A 91 -16.17 -5.46 -3.88
C ALA A 91 -16.02 -6.79 -4.64
N LEU A 92 -14.93 -7.55 -4.44
CA LEU A 92 -14.79 -8.91 -4.99
C LEU A 92 -15.84 -9.88 -4.43
N LEU A 93 -16.27 -9.65 -3.20
CA LEU A 93 -17.28 -10.49 -2.54
C LEU A 93 -18.65 -10.48 -3.25
N ARG A 94 -18.93 -9.46 -4.08
CA ARG A 94 -20.15 -9.41 -4.92
C ARG A 94 -20.14 -10.45 -6.03
N ILE A 95 -18.97 -10.82 -6.52
CA ILE A 95 -18.81 -11.64 -7.72
C ILE A 95 -18.29 -13.06 -7.43
N ILE A 96 -17.92 -13.35 -6.18
CA ILE A 96 -17.51 -14.68 -5.74
C ILE A 96 -18.74 -15.43 -5.22
N ALA A 97 -19.17 -16.44 -5.97
CA ALA A 97 -20.33 -17.29 -5.62
C ALA A 97 -19.94 -18.48 -4.74
N LEU A 98 -18.72 -18.98 -4.86
CA LEU A 98 -18.22 -20.16 -4.15
C LEU A 98 -17.87 -19.84 -2.69
N ARG A 99 -18.83 -19.98 -1.77
CA ARG A 99 -18.67 -19.63 -0.35
C ARG A 99 -18.86 -20.81 0.61
N ALA A 100 -19.56 -21.84 0.20
CA ALA A 100 -19.91 -22.94 1.08
C ALA A 100 -18.71 -23.84 1.38
N GLY A 101 -18.46 -24.10 2.67
CA GLY A 101 -17.46 -25.06 3.15
C GLY A 101 -15.99 -24.62 3.02
N ARG A 102 -15.73 -23.36 2.66
CA ARG A 102 -14.36 -22.81 2.49
C ARG A 102 -14.12 -21.64 3.39
N GLY A 103 -12.88 -21.46 3.83
CA GLY A 103 -12.45 -20.25 4.52
C GLY A 103 -12.49 -19.05 3.56
N LEU A 104 -13.39 -18.09 3.79
CA LEU A 104 -13.46 -16.84 3.03
C LEU A 104 -12.95 -15.70 3.90
N PHE A 105 -11.83 -15.12 3.51
CA PHE A 105 -11.16 -14.03 4.23
C PHE A 105 -11.17 -12.75 3.41
N LEU A 106 -11.33 -11.61 4.08
CA LEU A 106 -11.15 -10.29 3.52
C LEU A 106 -10.14 -9.51 4.36
N THR A 107 -9.01 -9.13 3.77
CA THR A 107 -8.13 -8.13 4.38
C THR A 107 -8.61 -6.72 4.05
N VAL A 108 -8.83 -5.93 5.10
CA VAL A 108 -9.23 -4.52 5.03
C VAL A 108 -7.97 -3.68 5.17
N HIS A 109 -7.56 -3.05 4.06
CA HIS A 109 -6.28 -2.35 3.93
C HIS A 109 -6.31 -0.88 4.30
N ASP A 110 -7.47 -0.33 4.68
CA ASP A 110 -7.60 1.10 4.99
C ASP A 110 -8.82 1.35 5.87
N LEU A 111 -8.89 2.55 6.43
CA LEU A 111 -10.08 3.07 7.10
C LEU A 111 -11.22 3.31 6.10
N HIS A 112 -12.44 3.29 6.57
CA HIS A 112 -13.65 3.62 5.83
C HIS A 112 -13.94 2.74 4.59
N ILE A 113 -13.32 1.55 4.49
CA ILE A 113 -13.61 0.60 3.41
C ILE A 113 -15.05 0.06 3.56
N PRO A 114 -15.89 0.17 2.49
CA PRO A 114 -17.25 -0.37 2.49
C PRO A 114 -17.25 -1.90 2.69
N LEU A 115 -18.11 -2.41 3.58
CA LEU A 115 -18.19 -3.83 3.94
C LEU A 115 -19.57 -4.46 3.71
N GLU A 116 -20.49 -3.76 3.02
CA GLU A 116 -21.86 -4.22 2.75
C GLU A 116 -21.92 -5.57 2.03
N HIS A 117 -20.89 -5.94 1.28
CA HIS A 117 -20.80 -7.23 0.57
C HIS A 117 -20.13 -8.34 1.38
N ALA A 118 -19.58 -8.01 2.54
CA ALA A 118 -18.97 -8.99 3.43
C ALA A 118 -20.06 -9.70 4.25
N GLY A 119 -20.57 -10.83 3.76
CA GLY A 119 -21.55 -11.64 4.46
C GLY A 119 -21.04 -12.15 5.81
N ARG A 120 -21.94 -12.66 6.67
CA ARG A 120 -21.60 -13.16 8.03
C ARG A 120 -20.51 -14.24 8.04
N GLY A 121 -20.43 -15.06 7.00
CA GLY A 121 -19.41 -16.12 6.86
C GLY A 121 -18.05 -15.60 6.39
N THR A 122 -17.88 -14.30 6.08
CA THR A 122 -16.59 -13.72 5.71
C THR A 122 -15.80 -13.35 6.97
N GLN A 123 -14.61 -13.91 7.13
CA GLN A 123 -13.70 -13.54 8.20
C GLN A 123 -12.94 -12.26 7.81
N LEU A 124 -12.97 -11.26 8.69
CA LEU A 124 -12.34 -9.97 8.46
C LEU A 124 -10.96 -9.93 9.10
N ILE A 125 -9.97 -9.53 8.33
CA ILE A 125 -8.61 -9.25 8.80
C ILE A 125 -8.40 -7.73 8.69
N ALA A 126 -8.06 -7.11 9.81
CA ALA A 126 -7.67 -5.71 9.89
C ALA A 126 -6.14 -5.59 9.94
N ILE A 127 -5.57 -4.69 9.14
CA ILE A 127 -4.11 -4.51 9.09
C ILE A 127 -3.56 -3.69 10.26
N SER A 128 -4.42 -3.17 11.13
CA SER A 128 -4.06 -2.43 12.35
C SER A 128 -5.22 -2.41 13.34
N GLU A 129 -4.95 -2.06 14.59
CA GLU A 129 -6.00 -1.85 15.59
C GLU A 129 -6.93 -0.68 15.22
N ALA A 130 -6.39 0.36 14.55
CA ALA A 130 -7.21 1.47 14.04
C ALA A 130 -8.23 1.01 13.00
N VAL A 131 -7.82 0.17 12.05
CA VAL A 131 -8.71 -0.42 11.04
C VAL A 131 -9.74 -1.35 11.69
N LYS A 132 -9.35 -2.13 12.70
CA LYS A 132 -10.26 -2.99 13.46
C LYS A 132 -11.32 -2.16 14.20
N ALA A 133 -10.90 -1.08 14.88
CA ALA A 133 -11.81 -0.19 15.57
C ALA A 133 -12.81 0.49 14.60
N ASP A 134 -12.34 0.95 13.43
CA ASP A 134 -13.17 1.51 12.38
C ASP A 134 -14.22 0.48 11.88
N ILE A 135 -13.81 -0.77 11.63
CA ILE A 135 -14.72 -1.84 11.22
C ILE A 135 -15.80 -2.05 12.29
N GLN A 136 -15.40 -2.18 13.55
CA GLN A 136 -16.32 -2.43 14.66
C GLN A 136 -17.30 -1.27 14.87
N GLN A 137 -16.80 -0.03 14.84
CA GLN A 137 -17.63 1.17 15.01
C GLN A 137 -18.68 1.32 13.91
N ARG A 138 -18.29 1.09 12.64
CA ARG A 138 -19.19 1.29 11.49
C ARG A 138 -20.15 0.13 11.23
N THR A 139 -19.75 -1.09 11.58
CA THR A 139 -20.50 -2.29 11.16
C THR A 139 -20.92 -3.20 12.29
N GLY A 140 -20.46 -2.98 13.51
CA GLY A 140 -20.65 -3.88 14.65
C GLY A 140 -19.93 -5.23 14.53
N ARG A 141 -19.10 -5.43 13.48
CA ARG A 141 -18.42 -6.70 13.22
C ARG A 141 -17.05 -6.76 13.88
N MET A 142 -16.68 -7.96 14.30
CA MET A 142 -15.32 -8.24 14.79
C MET A 142 -14.39 -8.55 13.62
N ALA A 143 -13.17 -8.05 13.70
CA ALA A 143 -12.07 -8.39 12.79
C ALA A 143 -10.88 -8.91 13.60
N MET A 144 -10.12 -9.84 13.04
CA MET A 144 -8.83 -10.24 13.58
C MET A 144 -7.78 -9.21 13.15
N THR A 145 -6.96 -8.72 14.06
CA THR A 145 -5.84 -7.86 13.70
C THR A 145 -4.64 -8.72 13.31
N ILE A 146 -4.18 -8.56 12.07
CA ILE A 146 -2.91 -9.07 11.57
C ILE A 146 -2.16 -7.88 10.98
N PRO A 147 -1.23 -7.27 11.74
CA PRO A 147 -0.50 -6.11 11.27
C PRO A 147 0.31 -6.40 10.00
N ASN A 148 0.43 -5.40 9.14
CA ASN A 148 1.33 -5.52 8.00
C ASN A 148 2.78 -5.69 8.46
N GLY A 149 3.53 -6.54 7.75
CA GLY A 149 4.96 -6.72 7.93
C GLY A 149 5.78 -5.98 6.88
N ILE A 150 7.05 -5.73 7.19
CA ILE A 150 8.05 -5.22 6.26
C ILE A 150 9.30 -6.10 6.31
N PRO A 151 10.05 -6.28 5.22
CA PRO A 151 11.30 -7.05 5.19
C PRO A 151 12.45 -6.19 5.74
N MET A 152 12.57 -6.12 7.06
CA MET A 152 13.56 -5.29 7.76
C MET A 152 15.01 -5.62 7.40
N ASP A 153 15.28 -6.86 7.01
CA ASP A 153 16.58 -7.36 6.56
C ASP A 153 17.04 -6.76 5.22
N LYS A 154 16.11 -6.27 4.41
CA LYS A 154 16.38 -5.64 3.11
C LYS A 154 16.56 -4.13 3.20
N ILE A 155 16.22 -3.52 4.34
CA ILE A 155 16.28 -2.07 4.53
C ILE A 155 17.63 -1.68 5.11
N GLU A 156 18.36 -0.84 4.37
CA GLU A 156 19.65 -0.36 4.83
C GLU A 156 19.49 0.68 5.97
N LYS A 157 20.24 0.47 7.05
CA LYS A 157 20.12 1.27 8.26
C LYS A 157 21.05 2.48 8.23
N ARG A 158 20.52 3.59 8.72
CA ARG A 158 21.32 4.79 8.98
C ARG A 158 22.27 4.53 10.16
N THR A 159 23.55 4.81 9.97
CA THR A 159 24.60 4.66 10.99
C THR A 159 25.03 5.99 11.59
N ARG A 160 24.66 7.12 10.94
CA ARG A 160 25.03 8.46 11.38
C ARG A 160 24.00 9.02 12.36
N ARG A 161 24.45 9.69 13.42
CA ARG A 161 23.58 10.60 14.15
C ARG A 161 23.31 11.84 13.28
N ALA A 162 22.09 12.38 13.37
CA ALA A 162 21.78 13.65 12.72
C ALA A 162 22.69 14.74 13.30
N SER A 163 23.49 15.36 12.45
CA SER A 163 24.25 16.58 12.79
C SER A 163 23.76 17.68 11.88
N PHE A 164 23.03 18.62 12.44
CA PHE A 164 22.43 19.73 11.71
C PHE A 164 23.33 20.95 11.58
N VAL A 165 24.54 20.90 12.18
CA VAL A 165 25.45 22.02 12.18
C VAL A 165 26.11 22.15 10.79
N GLY A 166 25.77 23.22 10.07
CA GLY A 166 26.39 23.58 8.79
C GLY A 166 26.03 22.71 7.58
N LYS A 167 24.97 21.87 7.67
CA LYS A 167 24.47 21.02 6.56
C LYS A 167 22.98 21.21 6.35
N ASN A 168 22.52 20.96 5.12
CA ASN A 168 21.10 20.88 4.83
C ASN A 168 20.52 19.63 5.53
N MET A 169 19.39 19.82 6.20
CA MET A 169 18.56 18.74 6.74
C MET A 169 17.76 18.12 5.60
N ARG A 170 18.02 16.86 5.30
CA ARG A 170 17.29 16.12 4.26
C ARG A 170 16.08 15.39 4.85
N ILE A 171 14.91 15.78 4.40
CA ILE A 171 13.62 15.20 4.82
C ILE A 171 13.05 14.40 3.65
N VAL A 172 12.48 13.24 3.94
CA VAL A 172 11.80 12.43 2.93
C VAL A 172 10.34 12.18 3.31
N GLN A 173 9.46 12.23 2.31
CA GLN A 173 8.11 11.67 2.37
C GLN A 173 7.91 10.68 1.23
N VAL A 174 7.77 9.41 1.56
CA VAL A 174 7.48 8.35 0.59
C VAL A 174 6.00 8.05 0.62
N SER A 175 5.27 8.44 -0.43
CA SER A 175 3.82 8.18 -0.51
C SER A 175 3.27 8.49 -1.90
N ARG A 176 2.10 7.92 -2.22
CA ARG A 176 1.33 8.44 -3.35
C ARG A 176 1.04 9.93 -3.15
N LEU A 177 1.19 10.74 -4.21
CA LEU A 177 0.87 12.16 -4.15
C LEU A 177 -0.65 12.37 -4.17
N ASP A 178 -1.25 12.31 -2.99
CA ASP A 178 -2.68 12.47 -2.72
C ASP A 178 -2.83 13.39 -1.50
N VAL A 179 -3.04 14.67 -1.75
CA VAL A 179 -3.13 15.73 -0.72
C VAL A 179 -4.20 15.40 0.33
N GLU A 180 -5.38 14.94 -0.13
CA GLU A 180 -6.52 14.66 0.74
C GLU A 180 -6.20 13.60 1.80
N LYS A 181 -5.30 12.69 1.45
CA LYS A 181 -4.92 11.57 2.33
C LYS A 181 -3.55 11.76 2.96
N LYS A 182 -2.54 12.09 2.15
CA LYS A 182 -1.12 11.98 2.53
C LYS A 182 -0.50 13.29 3.02
N GLY A 183 -1.23 14.41 2.90
CA GLY A 183 -0.88 15.68 3.56
C GLY A 183 0.42 16.33 3.12
N GLN A 184 0.88 16.12 1.87
CA GLN A 184 2.08 16.78 1.34
C GLN A 184 2.00 18.31 1.41
N ASP A 185 0.81 18.86 1.28
CA ASP A 185 0.55 20.29 1.43
C ASP A 185 0.89 20.81 2.84
N ILE A 186 0.74 19.98 3.86
CA ILE A 186 1.11 20.34 5.24
C ILE A 186 2.63 20.50 5.34
N LEU A 187 3.38 19.56 4.73
CA LEU A 187 4.85 19.63 4.76
C LEU A 187 5.37 20.83 3.95
N ILE A 188 4.79 21.12 2.77
CA ILE A 188 5.13 22.31 1.97
C ILE A 188 4.93 23.59 2.79
N LYS A 189 3.77 23.72 3.46
CA LYS A 189 3.49 24.88 4.32
C LYS A 189 4.43 24.98 5.51
N ALA A 190 4.83 23.87 6.10
CA ALA A 190 5.80 23.85 7.20
C ALA A 190 7.16 24.36 6.74
N VAL A 191 7.63 23.94 5.55
CA VAL A 191 8.89 24.44 4.96
C VAL A 191 8.80 25.95 4.71
N ALA A 192 7.68 26.45 4.19
CA ALA A 192 7.47 27.88 3.98
C ALA A 192 7.55 28.68 5.28
N LEU A 193 6.90 28.21 6.35
CA LEU A 193 6.96 28.84 7.66
C LEU A 193 8.38 28.84 8.27
N LEU A 194 9.14 27.80 8.02
CA LEU A 194 10.54 27.73 8.46
C LEU A 194 11.41 28.73 7.70
N LYS A 195 11.20 28.86 6.38
CA LYS A 195 11.86 29.85 5.53
C LYS A 195 11.58 31.30 5.99
N GLU A 196 10.32 31.61 6.31
CA GLU A 196 9.94 32.92 6.88
C GLU A 196 10.67 33.25 8.19
N ARG A 197 11.09 32.21 8.93
CA ARG A 197 11.91 32.33 10.17
C ARG A 197 13.41 32.34 9.92
N GLY A 198 13.84 32.40 8.66
CA GLY A 198 15.26 32.37 8.27
C GLY A 198 15.90 30.99 8.31
N ILE A 199 15.13 29.90 8.40
CA ILE A 199 15.62 28.51 8.39
C ILE A 199 15.47 27.99 6.95
N GLU A 200 16.54 28.10 6.17
CA GLU A 200 16.54 27.74 4.74
C GLU A 200 17.33 26.45 4.45
N ASN A 201 18.08 25.94 5.40
CA ASN A 201 18.92 24.74 5.27
C ASN A 201 18.12 23.43 5.40
N ILE A 202 16.95 23.36 4.74
CA ILE A 202 16.07 22.20 4.70
C ILE A 202 15.84 21.84 3.25
N GLU A 203 15.92 20.55 2.94
CA GLU A 203 15.59 19.96 1.66
C GLU A 203 14.59 18.83 1.85
N VAL A 204 13.50 18.82 1.08
CA VAL A 204 12.43 17.83 1.14
C VAL A 204 12.33 17.10 -0.18
N ASP A 205 12.45 15.79 -0.13
CA ASP A 205 12.22 14.91 -1.27
C ASP A 205 10.87 14.20 -1.13
N PHE A 206 9.96 14.45 -2.09
CA PHE A 206 8.75 13.66 -2.28
C PHE A 206 9.03 12.51 -3.24
N ILE A 207 8.92 11.26 -2.72
CA ILE A 207 9.05 10.04 -3.51
C ILE A 207 7.66 9.46 -3.74
N GLY A 208 7.28 9.35 -5.01
CA GLY A 208 6.01 8.82 -5.47
C GLY A 208 5.35 9.69 -6.52
N GLU A 209 4.25 9.20 -7.08
CA GLU A 209 3.43 9.88 -8.08
C GLU A 209 1.97 9.93 -7.64
N GLY A 210 1.17 10.81 -8.23
CA GLY A 210 -0.26 10.85 -7.98
C GLY A 210 -0.97 12.07 -8.55
N ARG A 211 -2.29 12.00 -8.49
CA ARG A 211 -3.19 13.02 -9.08
C ARG A 211 -2.99 14.45 -8.53
N SER A 212 -2.43 14.58 -7.34
CA SER A 212 -2.24 15.87 -6.68
C SER A 212 -0.92 16.54 -7.03
N GLU A 213 -0.04 15.92 -7.80
CA GLU A 213 1.28 16.49 -8.13
C GLU A 213 1.19 17.90 -8.77
N PRO A 214 0.31 18.18 -9.77
CA PRO A 214 0.22 19.52 -10.34
C PRO A 214 -0.14 20.57 -9.29
N ARG A 215 -1.06 20.25 -8.36
CA ARG A 215 -1.45 21.15 -7.27
C ARG A 215 -0.31 21.36 -6.27
N LEU A 216 0.45 20.32 -5.96
CA LEU A 216 1.60 20.42 -5.06
C LEU A 216 2.70 21.29 -5.66
N ARG A 217 3.01 21.13 -6.96
CA ARG A 217 3.97 22.00 -7.67
C ARG A 217 3.51 23.46 -7.70
N GLN A 218 2.23 23.69 -7.85
CA GLN A 218 1.65 25.04 -7.74
C GLN A 218 1.85 25.63 -6.34
N LEU A 219 1.59 24.85 -5.27
CA LEU A 219 1.84 25.30 -3.88
C LEU A 219 3.31 25.64 -3.64
N VAL A 220 4.24 24.85 -4.16
CA VAL A 220 5.69 25.12 -4.07
C VAL A 220 6.05 26.45 -4.71
N GLN A 221 5.42 26.81 -5.83
CA GLN A 221 5.59 28.12 -6.46
C GLN A 221 4.94 29.25 -5.65
N GLU A 222 3.69 29.07 -5.20
CA GLU A 222 2.95 30.04 -4.39
C GLU A 222 3.70 30.42 -3.10
N TYR A 223 4.36 29.43 -2.46
CA TYR A 223 5.16 29.65 -1.24
C TYR A 223 6.64 29.96 -1.50
N CYS A 224 7.08 30.05 -2.75
CA CYS A 224 8.46 30.34 -3.15
C CYS A 224 9.50 29.39 -2.51
N VAL A 225 9.16 28.09 -2.33
CA VAL A 225 10.05 27.08 -1.71
C VAL A 225 10.61 26.07 -2.72
N GLY A 226 10.68 26.46 -4.02
CA GLY A 226 11.15 25.59 -5.09
C GLY A 226 12.58 25.07 -4.94
N ASN A 227 13.46 25.83 -4.27
CA ASN A 227 14.85 25.41 -4.02
C ASN A 227 14.96 24.40 -2.87
N GLN A 228 13.89 24.15 -2.11
CA GLN A 228 13.89 23.31 -0.93
C GLN A 228 13.07 22.03 -1.13
N ILE A 229 12.31 21.90 -2.22
CA ILE A 229 11.39 20.79 -2.44
C ILE A 229 11.61 20.16 -3.80
N ASN A 230 11.88 18.85 -3.78
CA ASN A 230 12.06 18.01 -4.95
C ASN A 230 10.93 17.00 -5.09
N PHE A 231 10.58 16.68 -6.32
CA PHE A 231 9.67 15.59 -6.67
C PHE A 231 10.48 14.57 -7.47
N LEU A 232 10.83 13.45 -6.81
CA LEU A 232 11.69 12.41 -7.38
C LEU A 232 10.91 11.42 -8.27
N GLY A 233 9.56 11.56 -8.33
CA GLY A 233 8.73 10.61 -9.05
C GLY A 233 8.67 9.25 -8.37
N LEU A 234 8.28 8.26 -9.17
CA LEU A 234 8.15 6.90 -8.69
C LEU A 234 9.50 6.22 -8.62
N CYS A 235 9.88 5.80 -7.41
CA CYS A 235 11.06 4.95 -7.20
C CYS A 235 10.62 3.52 -6.87
N ASP A 236 11.42 2.55 -7.28
CA ASP A 236 11.19 1.17 -6.90
C ASP A 236 11.52 0.91 -5.42
N ARG A 237 11.09 -0.23 -4.92
CA ARG A 237 11.25 -0.60 -3.52
C ARG A 237 12.73 -0.75 -3.12
N GLN A 238 13.56 -1.24 -4.04
CA GLN A 238 14.99 -1.42 -3.78
C GLN A 238 15.70 -0.09 -3.64
N TYR A 239 15.36 0.88 -4.50
CA TYR A 239 15.85 2.26 -4.38
C TYR A 239 15.49 2.85 -3.01
N ILE A 240 14.20 2.76 -2.63
CA ILE A 240 13.73 3.29 -1.34
C ILE A 240 14.53 2.66 -0.19
N TYR A 241 14.65 1.34 -0.15
CA TYR A 241 15.33 0.60 0.91
C TYR A 241 16.81 0.91 1.04
N SER A 242 17.51 1.22 -0.06
CA SER A 242 18.92 1.56 -0.05
C SER A 242 19.19 3.03 0.25
N HIS A 243 18.23 3.95 -0.03
CA HIS A 243 18.45 5.40 0.08
C HIS A 243 17.79 6.04 1.31
N LEU A 244 16.84 5.38 2.00
CA LEU A 244 16.25 5.93 3.22
C LEU A 244 17.32 6.35 4.25
N LYS A 245 18.39 5.59 4.41
CA LYS A 245 19.50 5.89 5.31
C LYS A 245 20.21 7.22 5.06
N GLU A 246 20.05 7.81 3.88
CA GLU A 246 20.70 9.06 3.48
C GLU A 246 19.97 10.30 4.00
N TYR A 247 18.70 10.14 4.40
CA TYR A 247 17.89 11.21 4.95
C TYR A 247 18.12 11.40 6.44
N ASP A 248 17.72 12.57 6.94
CA ASP A 248 17.84 12.94 8.35
C ASP A 248 16.52 12.76 9.10
N LEU A 249 15.39 12.87 8.41
CA LEU A 249 14.06 12.76 8.97
C LEU A 249 13.10 12.15 7.92
N MET A 250 12.22 11.28 8.36
CA MET A 250 11.03 10.92 7.60
C MET A 250 9.83 11.72 8.12
N CYS A 251 9.15 12.44 7.24
CA CYS A 251 7.95 13.17 7.59
C CYS A 251 6.73 12.59 6.88
N HIS A 252 5.71 12.18 7.63
CA HIS A 252 4.50 11.57 7.07
C HIS A 252 3.23 12.22 7.64
N PRO A 253 2.88 13.46 7.22
CA PRO A 253 1.77 14.23 7.78
C PRO A 253 0.40 13.77 7.21
N ALA A 254 0.21 12.46 7.07
CA ALA A 254 -1.02 11.91 6.53
C ALA A 254 -2.24 12.27 7.40
N ARG A 255 -3.34 12.67 6.77
CA ARG A 255 -4.59 12.97 7.45
C ARG A 255 -5.26 11.71 7.98
N TYR A 256 -5.09 10.61 7.26
CA TYR A 256 -5.47 9.27 7.73
C TYR A 256 -4.62 8.19 7.08
N GLU A 257 -4.42 7.09 7.78
CA GLU A 257 -3.57 5.99 7.36
C GLU A 257 -4.11 4.67 7.94
N GLY A 258 -4.12 3.62 7.12
CA GLY A 258 -4.50 2.28 7.58
C GLY A 258 -3.45 1.63 8.47
N PHE A 259 -2.15 1.73 8.06
CA PHE A 259 -1.02 1.18 8.81
C PHE A 259 0.23 2.07 8.72
N GLY A 260 0.55 2.60 7.53
CA GLY A 260 1.76 3.39 7.32
C GLY A 260 3.00 2.55 7.05
N LEU A 261 2.98 1.70 6.02
CA LEU A 261 4.13 0.87 5.65
C LEU A 261 5.41 1.69 5.50
N THR A 262 5.34 2.84 4.82
CA THR A 262 6.51 3.70 4.62
C THR A 262 7.06 4.27 5.93
N VAL A 263 6.20 4.55 6.92
CA VAL A 263 6.62 4.96 8.27
C VAL A 263 7.36 3.81 8.95
N ALA A 264 6.83 2.58 8.86
CA ALA A 264 7.52 1.41 9.40
C ALA A 264 8.88 1.18 8.71
N GLU A 265 8.96 1.40 7.38
CA GLU A 265 10.22 1.33 6.61
C GLU A 265 11.22 2.40 7.06
N GLY A 266 10.75 3.63 7.32
CA GLY A 266 11.61 4.71 7.88
C GLY A 266 12.16 4.38 9.26
N ILE A 267 11.33 3.84 10.15
CA ILE A 267 11.74 3.36 11.47
C ILE A 267 12.79 2.23 11.33
N ALA A 268 12.56 1.27 10.41
CA ALA A 268 13.50 0.19 10.15
C ALA A 268 14.85 0.71 9.60
N ALA A 269 14.83 1.79 8.81
CA ALA A 269 16.01 2.51 8.35
C ALA A 269 16.69 3.35 9.45
N MET A 270 16.15 3.37 10.67
CA MET A 270 16.62 4.19 11.81
C MET A 270 16.47 5.70 11.56
N LEU A 271 15.45 6.11 10.80
CA LEU A 271 15.06 7.52 10.67
C LEU A 271 14.14 7.94 11.83
N PRO A 272 14.33 9.13 12.40
CA PRO A 272 13.34 9.76 13.27
C PRO A 272 12.11 10.19 12.49
#